data_f5e0d69f48bd807860b8d9812fdfea3a
#
_entry.id   f5e0d69f48bd807860b8d9812fdfea3a
#
_cell.length_a   1.000
_cell.length_b   1.000
_cell.length_c   1.000
_cell.angle_alpha   90.00
_cell.angle_beta   90.00
_cell.angle_gamma   90.00
#
_symmetry.space_group_name_H-M   'P 1'
#
loop_
_entity.id
_entity.type
_entity.pdbx_description
1 polymer ?
#
loop_
_entity_poly.entity_id
_entity_poly.type
_entity_poly.pdbx_seq_one_letter_code
_entity_poly.pdbx_strand_id
1 'polypeptide(L)'
;MDALLREKSVKRQILKRSFVLAAALVCISSWSFAWEYPVIKGYGAVDPVPSAAFRPDKSIKYRVLFDITKGAETVDKVNPGLDRVARFLNVMAVSNIMPKDVELAAVIHGPATPVVLKNAIFKDKFKIDNPNEKIVKALKEAGVSLYVCGQTLVEDGFKNKWVNERIAIAVSASIVIPTYQLRGYAYLPIF
;
A
#
# COMPACT_ATOMS: atom_id res chain seq x y z
N MET A 1 31.94 -67.16 14.14
CA MET A 1 30.73 -66.57 14.71
C MET A 1 30.93 -65.07 14.93
N ASP A 2 32.13 -64.59 15.28
CA ASP A 2 32.41 -63.14 15.55
C ASP A 2 32.42 -62.23 14.33
N ALA A 3 32.84 -62.69 13.15
CA ALA A 3 32.90 -61.83 11.95
C ALA A 3 31.51 -61.33 11.48
N LEU A 4 30.49 -62.17 11.54
CA LEU A 4 29.11 -61.85 11.17
C LEU A 4 28.43 -60.86 12.13
N LEU A 5 28.81 -60.93 13.41
CA LEU A 5 28.29 -59.97 14.41
C LEU A 5 28.92 -58.57 14.27
N ARG A 6 30.20 -58.51 13.90
CA ARG A 6 30.89 -57.22 13.61
C ARG A 6 30.33 -56.54 12.38
N GLU A 7 30.06 -57.28 11.31
CA GLU A 7 29.50 -56.69 10.08
C GLU A 7 28.10 -56.11 10.29
N LYS A 8 27.25 -56.80 11.07
CA LYS A 8 25.91 -56.30 11.42
C LYS A 8 25.97 -55.03 12.32
N SER A 9 26.97 -54.95 13.20
CA SER A 9 27.18 -53.78 14.06
C SER A 9 27.59 -52.53 13.25
N VAL A 10 28.54 -52.69 12.32
CA VAL A 10 29.04 -51.62 11.46
C VAL A 10 27.92 -51.11 10.54
N LYS A 11 27.15 -52.02 9.92
CA LYS A 11 26.00 -51.65 9.06
C LYS A 11 24.91 -50.86 9.85
N ARG A 12 24.65 -51.25 11.10
CA ARG A 12 23.72 -50.49 11.98
C ARG A 12 24.21 -49.10 12.36
N GLN A 13 25.52 -48.95 12.57
CA GLN A 13 26.10 -47.63 12.88
C GLN A 13 26.11 -46.72 11.66
N ILE A 14 26.38 -47.24 10.47
CA ILE A 14 26.34 -46.46 9.23
C ILE A 14 24.88 -46.01 8.93
N LEU A 15 23.90 -46.90 9.10
CA LEU A 15 22.50 -46.59 8.89
C LEU A 15 21.98 -45.54 9.86
N LYS A 16 22.39 -45.54 11.14
CA LYS A 16 22.03 -44.52 12.12
C LYS A 16 22.67 -43.18 11.83
N ARG A 17 23.93 -43.15 11.35
CA ARG A 17 24.60 -41.86 10.97
C ARG A 17 24.00 -41.26 9.72
N SER A 18 23.58 -42.06 8.74
CA SER A 18 22.88 -41.56 7.53
C SER A 18 21.50 -40.97 7.85
N PHE A 19 20.77 -41.54 8.83
CA PHE A 19 19.47 -41.04 9.24
C PHE A 19 19.56 -39.70 10.01
N VAL A 20 20.64 -39.51 10.79
CA VAL A 20 20.86 -38.24 11.52
C VAL A 20 21.29 -37.12 10.57
N LEU A 21 22.06 -37.39 9.51
CA LEU A 21 22.40 -36.38 8.49
C LEU A 21 21.20 -36.00 7.61
N ALA A 22 20.29 -36.93 7.33
CA ALA A 22 19.10 -36.64 6.52
C ALA A 22 18.06 -35.77 7.28
N ALA A 23 18.01 -35.84 8.61
CA ALA A 23 17.10 -35.01 9.43
C ALA A 23 17.57 -33.56 9.62
N ALA A 24 18.86 -33.26 9.42
CA ALA A 24 19.42 -31.92 9.57
C ALA A 24 19.25 -31.04 8.33
N LEU A 25 18.77 -31.59 7.19
CA LEU A 25 18.63 -30.83 5.94
C LEU A 25 17.22 -30.27 5.68
N VAL A 26 16.29 -30.37 6.62
CA VAL A 26 14.87 -29.97 6.40
C VAL A 26 14.51 -28.62 7.07
N CYS A 27 15.45 -27.92 7.69
CA CYS A 27 15.20 -26.60 8.28
C CYS A 27 15.90 -25.47 7.53
N ILE A 28 15.90 -25.48 6.20
CA ILE A 28 16.04 -24.25 5.44
C ILE A 28 14.62 -23.68 5.36
N SER A 29 14.22 -22.97 6.41
CA SER A 29 13.08 -22.06 6.35
C SER A 29 13.38 -21.08 5.22
N SER A 30 12.74 -21.33 4.07
CA SER A 30 12.64 -20.35 3.00
C SER A 30 12.03 -19.10 3.62
N TRP A 31 12.83 -18.11 3.94
CA TRP A 31 12.33 -16.76 4.21
C TRP A 31 11.76 -16.28 2.89
N SER A 32 10.53 -16.65 2.66
CA SER A 32 9.73 -16.05 1.61
C SER A 32 9.53 -14.60 2.04
N PHE A 33 10.19 -13.67 1.36
CA PHE A 33 9.87 -12.25 1.45
C PHE A 33 8.45 -12.09 0.89
N ALA A 34 7.46 -12.28 1.75
CA ALA A 34 6.07 -12.08 1.37
C ALA A 34 5.74 -10.60 1.61
N TRP A 35 5.39 -9.89 0.54
CA TRP A 35 4.82 -8.56 0.62
C TRP A 35 3.58 -8.56 1.53
N GLU A 36 3.56 -7.66 2.50
CA GLU A 36 2.47 -7.54 3.46
C GLU A 36 1.52 -6.40 3.12
N TYR A 37 0.26 -6.59 3.49
CA TYR A 37 -0.82 -5.62 3.33
C TYR A 37 -1.63 -5.52 4.64
N PRO A 38 -1.03 -5.03 5.73
CA PRO A 38 -1.66 -5.13 7.05
C PRO A 38 -2.98 -4.36 7.17
N VAL A 39 -3.09 -3.20 6.52
CA VAL A 39 -4.28 -2.33 6.57
C VAL A 39 -5.01 -2.33 5.23
N ILE A 40 -4.36 -1.87 4.17
CA ILE A 40 -4.98 -1.74 2.84
C ILE A 40 -4.70 -3.01 2.03
N LYS A 41 -5.60 -3.97 2.09
CA LYS A 41 -5.43 -5.27 1.42
C LYS A 41 -5.31 -5.14 -0.10
N GLY A 42 -4.26 -5.73 -0.66
CA GLY A 42 -4.00 -5.77 -2.10
C GLY A 42 -3.38 -4.50 -2.70
N TYR A 43 -3.13 -3.46 -1.89
CA TYR A 43 -2.52 -2.21 -2.31
C TYR A 43 -1.43 -1.77 -1.36
N GLY A 44 -0.43 -1.05 -1.90
CA GLY A 44 0.63 -0.50 -1.07
C GLY A 44 1.44 -1.57 -0.35
N ALA A 45 1.89 -2.59 -1.06
CA ALA A 45 2.71 -3.69 -0.54
C ALA A 45 3.92 -3.18 0.24
N VAL A 46 4.23 -3.80 1.39
CA VAL A 46 5.36 -3.42 2.26
C VAL A 46 6.17 -4.65 2.68
N ASP A 47 7.45 -4.42 2.92
CA ASP A 47 8.35 -5.32 3.64
C ASP A 47 8.64 -4.69 5.01
N PRO A 48 8.55 -5.41 6.13
CA PRO A 48 8.76 -4.86 7.48
C PRO A 48 10.14 -4.30 7.78
N VAL A 49 11.17 -4.61 7.00
CA VAL A 49 12.57 -4.18 7.18
C VAL A 49 13.02 -4.16 8.65
N PRO A 50 13.17 -5.33 9.33
CA PRO A 50 13.44 -5.38 10.77
C PRO A 50 14.73 -4.69 11.19
N SER A 51 15.73 -4.60 10.28
CA SER A 51 17.04 -3.98 10.51
C SER A 51 17.08 -2.46 10.27
N ALA A 52 15.95 -1.82 9.95
CA ALA A 52 15.93 -0.38 9.68
C ALA A 52 16.38 0.42 10.90
N ALA A 53 17.39 1.28 10.72
CA ALA A 53 17.91 2.16 11.77
C ALA A 53 16.93 3.30 12.09
N PHE A 54 16.17 3.78 11.10
CA PHE A 54 15.16 4.81 11.29
C PHE A 54 13.77 4.16 11.27
N ARG A 55 12.99 4.41 12.32
CA ARG A 55 11.63 3.91 12.48
C ARG A 55 10.68 5.05 12.81
N PRO A 56 9.37 4.91 12.53
CA PRO A 56 8.40 5.89 12.97
C PRO A 56 8.46 6.08 14.50
N ASP A 57 8.46 7.34 14.93
CA ASP A 57 8.36 7.71 16.34
C ASP A 57 6.89 7.67 16.77
N LYS A 58 6.57 6.77 17.72
CA LYS A 58 5.21 6.57 18.21
C LYS A 58 4.68 7.71 19.08
N SER A 59 5.56 8.61 19.53
CA SER A 59 5.16 9.81 20.29
C SER A 59 4.63 10.93 19.39
N ILE A 60 4.92 10.86 18.08
CA ILE A 60 4.51 11.84 17.09
C ILE A 60 3.15 11.46 16.51
N LYS A 61 2.22 12.39 16.51
CA LYS A 61 0.99 12.27 15.72
C LYS A 61 1.27 12.65 14.28
N TYR A 62 1.36 11.66 13.40
CA TYR A 62 1.62 11.88 11.98
C TYR A 62 0.40 12.49 11.30
N ARG A 63 0.58 13.68 10.76
CA ARG A 63 -0.39 14.40 9.91
C ARG A 63 0.25 14.59 8.55
N VAL A 64 -0.33 14.00 7.50
CA VAL A 64 0.29 14.01 6.16
C VAL A 64 -0.74 14.36 5.11
N LEU A 65 -0.38 15.31 4.24
CA LEU A 65 -1.09 15.62 3.02
C LEU A 65 -0.32 15.08 1.82
N PHE A 66 -0.94 14.19 1.07
CA PHE A 66 -0.45 13.72 -0.21
C PHE A 66 -0.99 14.59 -1.33
N ASP A 67 -0.10 15.08 -2.17
CA ASP A 67 -0.43 15.84 -3.36
C ASP A 67 -0.25 14.95 -4.59
N ILE A 68 -1.36 14.51 -5.19
CA ILE A 68 -1.37 13.48 -6.24
C ILE A 68 -1.66 14.14 -7.57
N THR A 69 -0.60 14.32 -8.38
CA THR A 69 -0.71 14.84 -9.74
C THR A 69 -0.41 13.78 -10.78
N LYS A 70 0.39 12.77 -10.43
CA LYS A 70 0.80 11.73 -11.37
C LYS A 70 -0.38 10.86 -11.79
N GLY A 71 -0.66 10.82 -13.08
CA GLY A 71 -1.58 9.85 -13.69
C GLY A 71 -1.04 8.41 -13.59
N ALA A 72 -1.91 7.43 -13.82
CA ALA A 72 -1.46 6.07 -14.03
C ALA A 72 -0.74 5.95 -15.39
N GLU A 73 0.17 4.99 -15.51
CA GLU A 73 0.92 4.72 -16.75
C GLU A 73 -0.04 4.40 -17.91
N THR A 74 -1.06 3.62 -17.62
CA THR A 74 -2.17 3.31 -18.54
C THR A 74 -3.48 3.35 -17.76
N VAL A 75 -4.57 3.60 -18.46
CA VAL A 75 -5.90 3.83 -17.88
C VAL A 75 -6.45 2.63 -17.09
N ASP A 76 -5.97 1.42 -17.38
CA ASP A 76 -6.35 0.16 -16.71
C ASP A 76 -5.56 -0.12 -15.43
N LYS A 77 -4.60 0.73 -15.08
CA LYS A 77 -3.78 0.58 -13.87
C LYS A 77 -4.29 1.44 -12.72
N VAL A 78 -4.10 0.91 -11.52
CA VAL A 78 -4.31 1.70 -10.29
C VAL A 78 -3.35 2.89 -10.27
N ASN A 79 -3.85 4.03 -9.84
CA ASN A 79 -3.04 5.24 -9.75
C ASN A 79 -1.90 5.05 -8.73
N PRO A 80 -0.64 5.34 -9.11
CA PRO A 80 0.51 5.13 -8.24
C PRO A 80 0.48 6.02 -6.99
N GLY A 81 -0.17 7.18 -7.05
CA GLY A 81 -0.34 8.07 -5.90
C GLY A 81 -1.25 7.48 -4.84
N LEU A 82 -2.40 6.92 -5.25
CA LEU A 82 -3.29 6.22 -4.33
C LEU A 82 -2.61 4.99 -3.70
N ASP A 83 -1.83 4.23 -4.49
CA ASP A 83 -1.04 3.11 -3.97
C ASP A 83 0.03 3.56 -2.96
N ARG A 84 0.64 4.76 -3.16
CA ARG A 84 1.58 5.37 -2.20
C ARG A 84 0.90 5.72 -0.87
N VAL A 85 -0.32 6.25 -0.90
CA VAL A 85 -1.10 6.50 0.33
C VAL A 85 -1.39 5.20 1.06
N ALA A 86 -1.79 4.15 0.33
CA ALA A 86 -2.02 2.81 0.89
C ALA A 86 -0.73 2.24 1.52
N ARG A 87 0.39 2.38 0.82
CA ARG A 87 1.71 1.94 1.32
C ARG A 87 2.11 2.68 2.59
N PHE A 88 1.87 3.98 2.68
CA PHE A 88 2.16 4.74 3.90
C PHE A 88 1.41 4.15 5.10
N LEU A 89 0.10 3.88 4.97
CA LEU A 89 -0.69 3.24 6.04
C LEU A 89 -0.14 1.85 6.42
N ASN A 90 0.24 1.06 5.42
CA ASN A 90 0.81 -0.26 5.67
C ASN A 90 2.18 -0.20 6.35
N VAL A 91 3.07 0.75 5.97
CA VAL A 91 4.35 0.98 6.64
C VAL A 91 4.16 1.42 8.09
N MET A 92 3.20 2.30 8.36
CA MET A 92 2.87 2.71 9.73
C MET A 92 2.38 1.51 10.55
N ALA A 93 1.54 0.65 9.97
CA ALA A 93 0.98 -0.52 10.65
C ALA A 93 2.03 -1.60 10.97
N VAL A 94 2.99 -1.90 10.07
CA VAL A 94 4.11 -2.81 10.39
C VAL A 94 5.03 -2.24 11.46
N SER A 95 4.95 -0.92 11.72
CA SER A 95 5.63 -0.23 12.81
C SER A 95 4.76 -0.09 14.08
N ASN A 96 3.60 -0.75 14.12
CA ASN A 96 2.60 -0.69 15.19
C ASN A 96 2.01 0.72 15.43
N ILE A 97 1.79 1.47 14.37
CA ILE A 97 1.01 2.72 14.34
C ILE A 97 -0.20 2.48 13.47
N MET A 98 -1.39 2.48 14.06
CA MET A 98 -2.62 2.11 13.37
C MET A 98 -3.27 3.32 12.66
N PRO A 99 -4.17 3.11 11.68
CA PRO A 99 -4.83 4.21 10.96
C PRO A 99 -5.50 5.26 11.86
N LYS A 100 -6.03 4.86 13.00
CA LYS A 100 -6.64 5.78 14.01
C LYS A 100 -5.63 6.74 14.65
N ASP A 101 -4.34 6.42 14.59
CA ASP A 101 -3.26 7.18 15.24
C ASP A 101 -2.59 8.16 14.25
N VAL A 102 -3.03 8.20 13.00
CA VAL A 102 -2.53 9.10 11.96
C VAL A 102 -3.68 9.93 11.35
N GLU A 103 -3.36 11.10 10.84
CA GLU A 103 -4.31 11.95 10.10
C GLU A 103 -3.79 12.11 8.67
N LEU A 104 -4.46 11.49 7.70
CA LEU A 104 -4.05 11.52 6.30
C LEU A 104 -5.09 12.24 5.46
N ALA A 105 -4.60 13.07 4.56
CA ALA A 105 -5.38 13.67 3.49
C ALA A 105 -4.68 13.46 2.15
N ALA A 106 -5.44 13.40 1.07
CA ALA A 106 -4.90 13.41 -0.28
C ALA A 106 -5.72 14.36 -1.15
N VAL A 107 -5.05 15.18 -1.93
CA VAL A 107 -5.66 16.01 -2.96
C VAL A 107 -5.23 15.52 -4.34
N ILE A 108 -6.20 15.26 -5.20
CA ILE A 108 -6.02 14.68 -6.53
C ILE A 108 -6.29 15.77 -7.55
N HIS A 109 -5.35 15.99 -8.48
CA HIS A 109 -5.50 16.96 -9.54
C HIS A 109 -4.61 16.69 -10.75
N GLY A 110 -4.70 17.53 -11.79
CA GLY A 110 -3.94 17.36 -13.02
C GLY A 110 -4.17 15.97 -13.66
N PRO A 111 -3.13 15.33 -14.22
CA PRO A 111 -3.23 14.02 -14.88
C PRO A 111 -3.83 12.89 -14.03
N ALA A 112 -3.88 13.04 -12.71
CA ALA A 112 -4.51 12.06 -11.82
C ALA A 112 -6.04 12.17 -11.76
N THR A 113 -6.63 13.27 -12.22
CA THR A 113 -8.07 13.56 -12.06
C THR A 113 -9.02 12.45 -12.53
N PRO A 114 -8.79 11.71 -13.62
CA PRO A 114 -9.71 10.68 -14.08
C PRO A 114 -10.02 9.59 -13.04
N VAL A 115 -9.12 9.33 -12.07
CA VAL A 115 -9.32 8.27 -11.06
C VAL A 115 -10.53 8.52 -10.16
N VAL A 116 -10.96 9.78 -10.04
CA VAL A 116 -12.06 10.18 -9.14
C VAL A 116 -13.44 9.90 -9.72
N LEU A 117 -13.54 9.52 -11.00
CA LEU A 117 -14.83 9.30 -11.65
C LEU A 117 -15.52 8.04 -11.12
N LYS A 118 -16.84 8.11 -10.96
CA LYS A 118 -17.69 6.92 -10.72
C LYS A 118 -17.47 5.87 -11.80
N ASN A 119 -17.55 4.61 -11.45
CA ASN A 119 -17.28 3.51 -12.37
C ASN A 119 -18.08 3.61 -13.68
N ALA A 120 -19.36 3.93 -13.61
CA ALA A 120 -20.21 4.04 -14.80
C ALA A 120 -19.71 5.12 -15.79
N ILE A 121 -19.26 6.27 -15.27
CA ILE A 121 -18.72 7.38 -16.08
C ILE A 121 -17.33 7.01 -16.64
N PHE A 122 -16.48 6.42 -15.81
CA PHE A 122 -15.16 5.95 -16.23
C PHE A 122 -15.28 4.92 -17.35
N LYS A 123 -16.16 3.94 -17.18
CA LYS A 123 -16.44 2.90 -18.18
C LYS A 123 -16.99 3.47 -19.49
N ASP A 124 -17.86 4.46 -19.40
CA ASP A 124 -18.37 5.14 -20.61
C ASP A 124 -17.25 5.84 -21.38
N LYS A 125 -16.34 6.52 -20.67
CA LYS A 125 -15.24 7.27 -21.29
C LYS A 125 -14.10 6.38 -21.78
N PHE A 126 -13.67 5.41 -20.98
CA PHE A 126 -12.44 4.63 -21.21
C PHE A 126 -12.68 3.19 -21.66
N LYS A 127 -13.96 2.74 -21.71
CA LYS A 127 -14.41 1.40 -22.12
C LYS A 127 -13.94 0.26 -21.20
N ILE A 128 -13.49 0.59 -20.00
CA ILE A 128 -13.09 -0.35 -18.94
C ILE A 128 -13.65 0.10 -17.59
N ASP A 129 -13.72 -0.80 -16.62
CA ASP A 129 -14.09 -0.44 -15.25
C ASP A 129 -12.98 0.40 -14.60
N ASN A 130 -13.34 1.34 -13.70
CA ASN A 130 -12.36 2.17 -12.99
C ASN A 130 -11.52 1.30 -12.03
N PRO A 131 -10.23 1.09 -12.30
CA PRO A 131 -9.38 0.25 -11.46
C PRO A 131 -9.16 0.82 -10.05
N ASN A 132 -9.50 2.10 -9.86
CA ASN A 132 -9.26 2.82 -8.61
C ASN A 132 -10.42 2.72 -7.60
N GLU A 133 -11.59 2.22 -7.96
CA GLU A 133 -12.76 2.19 -7.07
C GLU A 133 -12.48 1.46 -5.74
N LYS A 134 -11.82 0.31 -5.82
CA LYS A 134 -11.54 -0.51 -4.64
C LYS A 134 -10.55 0.16 -3.69
N ILE A 135 -9.47 0.75 -4.23
CA ILE A 135 -8.48 1.44 -3.40
C ILE A 135 -9.04 2.74 -2.80
N VAL A 136 -9.83 3.51 -3.55
CA VAL A 136 -10.54 4.70 -3.03
C VAL A 136 -11.45 4.32 -1.86
N LYS A 137 -12.23 3.23 -2.00
CA LYS A 137 -13.05 2.71 -0.91
C LYS A 137 -12.21 2.35 0.31
N ALA A 138 -11.15 1.56 0.13
CA ALA A 138 -10.30 1.09 1.23
C ALA A 138 -9.60 2.25 1.97
N LEU A 139 -9.10 3.25 1.23
CA LEU A 139 -8.49 4.43 1.83
C LEU A 139 -9.51 5.25 2.64
N LYS A 140 -10.73 5.42 2.12
CA LYS A 140 -11.79 6.12 2.83
C LYS A 140 -12.21 5.40 4.11
N GLU A 141 -12.34 4.07 4.07
CA GLU A 141 -12.65 3.23 5.24
C GLU A 141 -11.52 3.25 6.28
N ALA A 142 -10.26 3.42 5.84
CA ALA A 142 -9.12 3.64 6.73
C ALA A 142 -9.01 5.06 7.30
N GLY A 143 -9.96 5.95 7.00
CA GLY A 143 -10.02 7.31 7.56
C GLY A 143 -9.28 8.38 6.75
N VAL A 144 -8.81 8.08 5.54
CA VAL A 144 -8.16 9.09 4.68
C VAL A 144 -9.17 10.09 4.14
N SER A 145 -8.88 11.39 4.28
CA SER A 145 -9.64 12.47 3.66
C SER A 145 -9.22 12.62 2.20
N LEU A 146 -10.12 12.28 1.27
CA LEU A 146 -9.85 12.35 -0.16
C LEU A 146 -10.52 13.56 -0.79
N TYR A 147 -9.76 14.35 -1.54
CA TYR A 147 -10.20 15.55 -2.24
C TYR A 147 -9.84 15.48 -3.72
N VAL A 148 -10.66 16.12 -4.56
CA VAL A 148 -10.32 16.43 -5.95
C VAL A 148 -10.38 17.92 -6.18
N CYS A 149 -9.48 18.44 -7.00
CA CYS A 149 -9.44 19.83 -7.42
C CYS A 149 -10.63 20.16 -8.33
N GLY A 150 -11.50 21.08 -7.91
CA GLY A 150 -12.64 21.53 -8.71
C GLY A 150 -12.22 22.24 -10.00
N GLN A 151 -11.08 22.96 -10.00
CA GLN A 151 -10.57 23.62 -11.21
C GLN A 151 -10.20 22.58 -12.28
N THR A 152 -9.48 21.52 -11.89
CA THR A 152 -9.12 20.46 -12.84
C THR A 152 -10.36 19.71 -13.36
N LEU A 153 -11.39 19.52 -12.52
CA LEU A 153 -12.66 18.95 -13.02
C LEU A 153 -13.26 19.81 -14.15
N VAL A 154 -13.22 21.13 -13.99
CA VAL A 154 -13.73 22.06 -15.02
C VAL A 154 -12.85 22.00 -16.27
N GLU A 155 -11.54 22.03 -16.12
CA GLU A 155 -10.56 21.93 -17.22
C GLU A 155 -10.75 20.64 -18.03
N ASP A 156 -10.98 19.51 -17.36
CA ASP A 156 -11.20 18.20 -17.99
C ASP A 156 -12.65 18.01 -18.50
N GLY A 157 -13.55 18.99 -18.28
CA GLY A 157 -14.95 18.90 -18.63
C GLY A 157 -15.74 17.88 -17.82
N PHE A 158 -15.28 17.55 -16.60
CA PHE A 158 -15.94 16.60 -15.72
C PHE A 158 -16.98 17.28 -14.85
N LYS A 159 -18.19 16.73 -14.82
CA LYS A 159 -19.28 17.27 -14.01
C LYS A 159 -19.14 16.82 -12.56
N ASN A 160 -19.42 17.70 -11.59
CA ASN A 160 -19.34 17.38 -10.16
C ASN A 160 -20.10 16.07 -9.78
N LYS A 161 -21.28 15.83 -10.37
CA LYS A 161 -22.07 14.62 -10.15
C LYS A 161 -21.43 13.32 -10.65
N TRP A 162 -20.35 13.41 -11.43
CA TRP A 162 -19.58 12.26 -11.93
C TRP A 162 -18.50 11.79 -10.96
N VAL A 163 -18.17 12.62 -9.97
CA VAL A 163 -17.17 12.30 -8.94
C VAL A 163 -17.72 11.23 -8.00
N ASN A 164 -16.87 10.27 -7.62
CA ASN A 164 -17.16 9.24 -6.64
C ASN A 164 -17.51 9.91 -5.29
N GLU A 165 -18.59 9.47 -4.66
CA GLU A 165 -19.13 10.05 -3.42
C GLU A 165 -18.19 9.97 -2.22
N ARG A 166 -17.14 9.15 -2.29
CA ARG A 166 -16.09 9.03 -1.26
C ARG A 166 -15.05 10.12 -1.34
N ILE A 167 -15.08 10.94 -2.40
CA ILE A 167 -14.09 11.99 -2.69
C ILE A 167 -14.80 13.33 -2.65
N ALA A 168 -14.37 14.21 -1.76
CA ALA A 168 -14.92 15.55 -1.66
C ALA A 168 -14.34 16.48 -2.74
N ILE A 169 -15.18 17.35 -3.31
CA ILE A 169 -14.71 18.33 -4.27
C ILE A 169 -14.24 19.57 -3.51
N ALA A 170 -12.97 19.92 -3.67
CA ALA A 170 -12.40 21.16 -3.18
C ALA A 170 -12.47 22.25 -4.25
N VAL A 171 -12.51 23.51 -3.86
CA VAL A 171 -12.47 24.63 -4.81
C VAL A 171 -11.24 24.54 -5.70
N SER A 172 -10.07 24.26 -5.11
CA SER A 172 -8.80 24.09 -5.82
C SER A 172 -7.79 23.35 -4.94
N ALA A 173 -6.90 22.58 -5.56
CA ALA A 173 -5.72 22.01 -4.89
C ALA A 173 -4.84 23.10 -4.28
N SER A 174 -4.72 24.26 -4.95
CA SER A 174 -3.97 25.42 -4.46
C SER A 174 -4.52 26.06 -3.17
N ILE A 175 -5.73 25.69 -2.74
CA ILE A 175 -6.30 26.07 -1.44
C ILE A 175 -6.16 24.92 -0.44
N VAL A 176 -6.36 23.67 -0.85
CA VAL A 176 -6.20 22.49 0.02
C VAL A 176 -4.79 22.40 0.56
N ILE A 177 -3.78 22.51 -0.32
CA ILE A 177 -2.37 22.30 0.05
C ILE A 177 -1.93 23.30 1.15
N PRO A 178 -1.98 24.61 0.96
CA PRO A 178 -1.54 25.53 2.01
C PRO A 178 -2.41 25.45 3.26
N THR A 179 -3.72 25.18 3.13
CA THR A 179 -4.60 25.02 4.29
C THR A 179 -4.16 23.89 5.19
N TYR A 180 -3.82 22.72 4.61
CA TYR A 180 -3.33 21.57 5.38
C TYR A 180 -1.95 21.82 5.97
N GLN A 181 -1.03 22.45 5.20
CA GLN A 181 0.29 22.82 5.71
C GLN A 181 0.20 23.79 6.91
N LEU A 182 -0.66 24.82 6.85
CA LEU A 182 -0.92 25.73 7.96
C LEU A 182 -1.55 25.05 9.18
N ARG A 183 -2.23 23.91 8.98
CA ARG A 183 -2.73 23.05 10.06
C ARG A 183 -1.69 22.06 10.60
N GLY A 184 -0.42 22.17 10.17
CA GLY A 184 0.69 21.36 10.63
C GLY A 184 0.80 19.98 9.96
N TYR A 185 0.24 19.80 8.77
CA TYR A 185 0.45 18.56 7.99
C TYR A 185 1.77 18.61 7.22
N ALA A 186 2.52 17.52 7.28
CA ALA A 186 3.66 17.31 6.40
C ALA A 186 3.18 17.14 4.96
N TYR A 187 3.84 17.79 4.02
CA TYR A 187 3.50 17.75 2.59
C TYR A 187 4.31 16.68 1.87
N LEU A 188 3.64 15.76 1.21
CA LEU A 188 4.22 14.70 0.40
C LEU A 188 3.71 14.76 -1.05
N PRO A 189 4.48 15.38 -1.97
CA PRO A 189 4.12 15.44 -3.37
C PRO A 189 4.37 14.08 -4.08
N ILE A 190 3.50 13.75 -5.04
CA ILE A 190 3.57 12.55 -5.88
C ILE A 190 3.38 12.97 -7.34
N PHE A 191 4.50 13.17 -8.02
CA PHE A 191 4.59 13.61 -9.41
C PHE A 191 4.83 12.45 -10.38
#